data_cf13a238b4ee8c0c81c1492bf6a70c77
#
_entry.id   cf13a238b4ee8c0c81c1492bf6a70c77
#
_cell.length_a   1.000
_cell.length_b   1.000
_cell.length_c   1.000
_cell.angle_alpha   90.00
_cell.angle_beta   90.00
_cell.angle_gamma   90.00
#
_symmetry.space_group_name_H-M   'P 1'
#
loop_
_entity.id
_entity.type
_entity.pdbx_description
1 polymer ?
#
loop_
_entity_poly.entity_id
_entity_poly.type
_entity_poly.pdbx_seq_one_letter_code
_entity_poly.pdbx_strand_id
1 'polypeptide(L)'
;MKFTESQLEQSVISLLQEQGIPHTSGLQIHKTLEEVMLKEDLKNFLYQNYADISPNEVQQIILKLEYFSSSALYESNRDILRLIADGFTLKREDASKKDLFIQLIDYSEQDQNTYRFVNQLEIKGSEKRIPDGIMYIN
;
A
#
# COMPACT_ATOMS: atom_id res chain seq x y z
N MET A 1 -0.86 8.21 36.97
CA MET A 1 -1.76 8.69 35.87
C MET A 1 -1.85 7.61 34.83
N LYS A 2 -3.04 7.12 34.55
CA LYS A 2 -3.23 6.13 33.49
C LYS A 2 -3.56 6.86 32.18
N PHE A 3 -2.81 6.57 31.13
CA PHE A 3 -3.19 7.00 29.80
C PHE A 3 -4.41 6.23 29.33
N THR A 4 -5.36 6.93 28.71
CA THR A 4 -6.45 6.28 27.98
C THR A 4 -5.90 5.75 26.65
N GLU A 5 -6.57 4.76 26.07
CA GLU A 5 -6.25 4.24 24.74
C GLU A 5 -6.21 5.35 23.69
N SER A 6 -7.19 6.26 23.73
CA SER A 6 -7.25 7.43 22.82
C SER A 6 -6.06 8.37 22.99
N GLN A 7 -5.61 8.60 24.23
CA GLN A 7 -4.42 9.44 24.49
C GLN A 7 -3.14 8.79 23.95
N LEU A 8 -3.02 7.48 24.10
CA LEU A 8 -1.89 6.72 23.56
C LEU A 8 -1.88 6.78 22.02
N GLU A 9 -3.02 6.57 21.40
CA GLU A 9 -3.18 6.65 19.95
C GLU A 9 -2.78 8.04 19.43
N GLN A 10 -3.27 9.12 20.04
CA GLN A 10 -2.91 10.49 19.67
C GLN A 10 -1.41 10.76 19.87
N SER A 11 -0.80 10.21 20.90
CA SER A 11 0.64 10.34 21.14
C SER A 11 1.45 9.67 20.03
N VAL A 12 1.06 8.49 19.59
CA VAL A 12 1.71 7.79 18.47
C VAL A 12 1.58 8.59 17.18
N ILE A 13 0.39 9.13 16.87
CA ILE A 13 0.15 9.96 15.70
C ILE A 13 1.07 11.19 15.72
N SER A 14 1.16 11.89 16.85
CA SER A 14 2.01 13.07 17.00
C SER A 14 3.48 12.76 16.79
N LEU A 15 3.99 11.66 17.37
CA LEU A 15 5.37 11.23 17.20
C LEU A 15 5.70 10.90 15.74
N LEU A 16 4.80 10.25 15.02
CA LEU A 16 4.99 9.94 13.60
C LEU A 16 4.96 11.18 12.74
N GLN A 17 4.08 12.14 13.03
CA GLN A 17 4.02 13.42 12.33
C GLN A 17 5.29 14.25 12.54
N GLU A 18 5.86 14.23 13.74
CA GLU A 18 7.16 14.88 14.03
C GLU A 18 8.29 14.27 13.19
N GLN A 19 8.19 13.01 12.82
CA GLN A 19 9.14 12.34 11.93
C GLN A 19 8.83 12.51 10.44
N GLY A 20 7.84 13.32 10.10
CA GLY A 20 7.46 13.60 8.72
C GLY A 20 6.54 12.54 8.08
N ILE A 21 5.95 11.65 8.89
CA ILE A 21 5.00 10.65 8.41
C ILE A 21 3.58 11.22 8.50
N PRO A 22 2.88 11.42 7.37
CA PRO A 22 1.52 11.96 7.40
C PRO A 22 0.54 10.97 8.00
N HIS A 23 -0.45 11.52 8.70
CA HIS A 23 -1.56 10.79 9.29
C HIS A 23 -2.84 11.07 8.51
N THR A 24 -3.65 10.02 8.31
CA THR A 24 -5.01 10.11 7.78
C THR A 24 -5.93 9.26 8.65
N SER A 25 -7.09 9.81 9.03
CA SER A 25 -8.10 9.01 9.72
C SER A 25 -8.70 7.98 8.76
N GLY A 26 -8.91 6.76 9.25
CA GLY A 26 -9.58 5.71 8.47
C GLY A 26 -10.98 6.09 8.00
N LEU A 27 -11.65 7.01 8.72
CA LEU A 27 -12.95 7.56 8.33
C LEU A 27 -12.90 8.43 7.08
N GLN A 28 -11.73 8.94 6.72
CA GLN A 28 -11.51 9.80 5.54
C GLN A 28 -11.05 9.00 4.31
N ILE A 29 -10.78 7.71 4.46
CA ILE A 29 -10.32 6.87 3.36
C ILE A 29 -11.52 6.30 2.60
N HIS A 30 -11.59 6.64 1.32
CA HIS A 30 -12.62 6.15 0.41
C HIS A 30 -12.17 4.82 -0.22
N LYS A 31 -12.59 3.72 0.40
CA LYS A 31 -12.39 2.38 -0.12
C LYS A 31 -13.50 1.46 0.37
N THR A 32 -13.69 0.32 -0.28
CA THR A 32 -14.55 -0.73 0.27
C THR A 32 -13.87 -1.41 1.47
N LEU A 33 -14.64 -2.06 2.33
CA LEU A 33 -14.10 -2.69 3.55
C LEU A 33 -13.17 -3.87 3.22
N GLU A 34 -13.36 -4.49 2.06
CA GLU A 34 -12.57 -5.62 1.58
C GLU A 34 -11.25 -5.20 0.92
N GLU A 35 -11.12 -3.96 0.50
CA GLU A 35 -9.89 -3.45 -0.09
C GLU A 35 -8.83 -3.23 0.99
N VAL A 36 -7.63 -3.75 0.74
CA VAL A 36 -6.50 -3.65 1.66
C VAL A 36 -5.53 -2.55 1.24
N MET A 37 -5.37 -2.33 -0.06
CA MET A 37 -4.41 -1.37 -0.60
C MET A 37 -4.98 0.05 -0.67
N LEU A 38 -4.12 1.04 -0.46
CA LEU A 38 -4.41 2.43 -0.79
C LEU A 38 -4.01 2.67 -2.26
N LYS A 39 -4.93 2.40 -3.17
CA LYS A 39 -4.67 2.40 -4.62
C LYS A 39 -4.16 3.74 -5.15
N GLU A 40 -4.65 4.84 -4.62
CA GLU A 40 -4.23 6.17 -5.08
C GLU A 40 -2.76 6.45 -4.72
N ASP A 41 -2.33 6.08 -3.52
CA ASP A 41 -0.93 6.22 -3.13
C ASP A 41 -0.02 5.36 -4.02
N LEU A 42 -0.41 4.12 -4.29
CA LEU A 42 0.32 3.24 -5.19
C LEU A 42 0.39 3.78 -6.62
N LYS A 43 -0.71 4.29 -7.17
CA LYS A 43 -0.73 4.91 -8.49
C LYS A 43 0.24 6.09 -8.56
N ASN A 44 0.20 6.97 -7.57
CA ASN A 44 1.09 8.13 -7.51
C ASN A 44 2.56 7.71 -7.46
N PHE A 45 2.90 6.71 -6.66
CA PHE A 45 4.25 6.15 -6.60
C PHE A 45 4.70 5.62 -7.98
N LEU A 46 3.86 4.85 -8.65
CA LEU A 46 4.17 4.29 -9.97
C LEU A 46 4.37 5.37 -11.03
N TYR A 47 3.51 6.39 -11.06
CA TYR A 47 3.66 7.50 -12.01
C TYR A 47 4.90 8.35 -11.73
N GLN A 48 5.32 8.48 -10.48
CA GLN A 48 6.53 9.23 -10.13
C GLN A 48 7.81 8.48 -10.50
N ASN A 49 7.81 7.15 -10.35
CA ASN A 49 9.01 6.35 -10.53
C ASN A 49 9.17 5.76 -11.94
N TYR A 50 8.10 5.70 -12.72
CA TYR A 50 8.07 5.13 -14.07
C TYR A 50 7.44 6.14 -15.04
N ALA A 51 8.29 7.03 -15.57
CA ALA A 51 7.85 8.26 -16.27
C ALA A 51 6.92 8.03 -17.47
N ASP A 52 7.04 6.91 -18.17
CA ASP A 52 6.24 6.60 -19.36
C ASP A 52 5.24 5.46 -19.18
N ILE A 53 4.97 5.09 -17.94
CA ILE A 53 3.98 4.05 -17.64
C ILE A 53 2.57 4.56 -17.97
N SER A 54 1.79 3.71 -18.65
CA SER A 54 0.42 4.06 -19.03
C SER A 54 -0.57 3.78 -17.89
N PRO A 55 -1.77 4.45 -17.90
CA PRO A 55 -2.83 4.13 -16.95
C PRO A 55 -3.26 2.66 -16.98
N ASN A 56 -3.30 2.04 -18.17
CA ASN A 56 -3.64 0.62 -18.30
C ASN A 56 -2.57 -0.28 -17.69
N GLU A 57 -1.29 0.06 -17.85
CA GLU A 57 -0.18 -0.66 -17.23
C GLU A 57 -0.23 -0.57 -15.71
N VAL A 58 -0.53 0.60 -15.17
CA VAL A 58 -0.77 0.79 -13.72
C VAL A 58 -1.94 -0.07 -13.24
N GLN A 59 -3.03 -0.09 -13.99
CA GLN A 59 -4.18 -0.93 -13.66
C GLN A 59 -3.85 -2.43 -13.68
N GLN A 60 -3.02 -2.88 -14.62
CA GLN A 60 -2.55 -4.27 -14.66
C GLN A 60 -1.73 -4.63 -13.41
N ILE A 61 -0.90 -3.71 -12.91
CA ILE A 61 -0.14 -3.92 -11.68
C ILE A 61 -1.09 -4.07 -10.48
N ILE A 62 -2.08 -3.21 -10.37
CA ILE A 62 -3.08 -3.26 -9.29
C ILE A 62 -3.84 -4.58 -9.34
N LEU A 63 -4.32 -4.99 -10.51
CA LEU A 63 -5.02 -6.26 -10.68
C LEU A 63 -4.14 -7.46 -10.33
N LYS A 64 -2.85 -7.42 -10.69
CA LYS A 64 -1.90 -8.47 -10.33
C LYS A 64 -1.77 -8.61 -8.82
N LEU A 65 -1.79 -7.51 -8.07
CA LEU A 65 -1.69 -7.51 -6.61
C LEU A 65 -3.01 -7.94 -5.93
N GLU A 66 -4.13 -7.73 -6.60
CA GLU A 66 -5.45 -8.11 -6.07
C GLU A 66 -5.84 -9.55 -6.43
N TYR A 67 -5.25 -10.13 -7.46
CA TYR A 67 -5.59 -11.44 -7.99
C TYR A 67 -4.89 -12.56 -7.22
N PHE A 68 -5.40 -12.87 -6.04
CA PHE A 68 -4.93 -14.00 -5.24
C PHE A 68 -6.11 -14.78 -4.67
N SER A 69 -6.00 -16.10 -4.71
CA SER A 69 -7.06 -16.98 -4.22
C SER A 69 -7.15 -16.97 -2.70
N SER A 70 -8.35 -16.76 -2.17
CA SER A 70 -8.63 -16.88 -0.75
C SER A 70 -8.64 -18.35 -0.26
N SER A 71 -8.71 -19.31 -1.16
CA SER A 71 -8.67 -20.75 -0.83
C SER A 71 -7.25 -21.25 -0.52
N ALA A 72 -6.22 -20.49 -0.88
CA ALA A 72 -4.81 -20.83 -0.68
C ALA A 72 -4.06 -19.64 -0.04
N LEU A 73 -4.51 -19.22 1.15
CA LEU A 73 -4.01 -17.99 1.80
C LEU A 73 -2.51 -17.99 2.07
N TYR A 74 -1.94 -19.13 2.48
CA TYR A 74 -0.51 -19.23 2.76
C TYR A 74 0.31 -18.98 1.50
N GLU A 75 0.00 -19.68 0.42
CA GLU A 75 0.69 -19.54 -0.87
C GLU A 75 0.48 -18.14 -1.46
N SER A 76 -0.74 -17.61 -1.37
CA SER A 76 -1.08 -16.27 -1.85
C SER A 76 -0.29 -15.19 -1.10
N ASN A 77 -0.23 -15.26 0.22
CA ASN A 77 0.54 -14.32 1.03
C ASN A 77 2.03 -14.40 0.75
N ARG A 78 2.57 -15.61 0.58
CA ARG A 78 3.97 -15.81 0.20
C ARG A 78 4.26 -15.19 -1.16
N ASP A 79 3.40 -15.40 -2.14
CA ASP A 79 3.61 -14.92 -3.51
C ASP A 79 3.48 -13.40 -3.59
N ILE A 80 2.51 -12.80 -2.89
CA ILE A 80 2.42 -11.34 -2.76
C ILE A 80 3.68 -10.76 -2.11
N LEU A 81 4.15 -11.37 -1.02
CA LEU A 81 5.36 -10.91 -0.33
C LEU A 81 6.58 -10.94 -1.24
N ARG A 82 6.70 -11.98 -2.08
CA ARG A 82 7.76 -12.06 -3.10
C ARG A 82 7.65 -10.96 -4.15
N LEU A 83 6.45 -10.67 -4.65
CA LEU A 83 6.25 -9.57 -5.59
C LEU A 83 6.68 -8.22 -4.98
N ILE A 84 6.38 -7.99 -3.71
CA ILE A 84 6.76 -6.77 -3.00
C ILE A 84 8.27 -6.72 -2.75
N ALA A 85 8.86 -7.82 -2.28
CA ALA A 85 10.27 -7.85 -1.90
C ALA A 85 11.20 -7.86 -3.12
N ASP A 86 10.90 -8.67 -4.13
CA ASP A 86 11.78 -8.93 -5.26
C ASP A 86 11.46 -8.08 -6.49
N GLY A 87 10.27 -7.50 -6.56
CA GLY A 87 9.78 -6.87 -7.77
C GLY A 87 9.37 -7.88 -8.84
N PHE A 88 8.98 -7.37 -9.98
CA PHE A 88 8.54 -8.21 -11.11
C PHE A 88 8.67 -7.45 -12.43
N THR A 89 8.72 -8.20 -13.52
CA THR A 89 8.77 -7.65 -14.86
C THR A 89 7.36 -7.40 -15.39
N LEU A 90 7.12 -6.18 -15.85
CA LEU A 90 5.89 -5.79 -16.54
C LEU A 90 6.14 -5.75 -18.05
N LYS A 91 5.38 -6.55 -18.79
CA LYS A 91 5.37 -6.48 -20.24
C LYS A 91 4.61 -5.22 -20.69
N ARG A 92 5.26 -4.42 -21.54
CA ARG A 92 4.68 -3.17 -22.02
C ARG A 92 3.53 -3.43 -23.01
N GLU A 93 2.53 -2.53 -22.99
CA GLU A 93 1.48 -2.50 -23.99
C GLU A 93 2.03 -2.23 -25.41
N ASP A 94 2.98 -1.31 -25.48
CA ASP A 94 3.71 -1.01 -26.71
C ASP A 94 4.85 -2.02 -26.90
N ALA A 95 4.68 -2.93 -27.86
CA ALA A 95 5.65 -3.99 -28.14
C ALA A 95 7.02 -3.48 -28.60
N SER A 96 7.14 -2.21 -29.00
CA SER A 96 8.42 -1.58 -29.35
C SER A 96 9.26 -1.18 -28.14
N LYS A 97 8.64 -1.09 -26.97
CA LYS A 97 9.31 -0.72 -25.72
C LYS A 97 9.81 -1.96 -24.96
N LYS A 98 10.93 -1.79 -24.29
CA LYS A 98 11.46 -2.83 -23.40
C LYS A 98 10.58 -3.00 -22.19
N ASP A 99 10.49 -4.22 -21.70
CA ASP A 99 9.79 -4.53 -20.46
C ASP A 99 10.30 -3.66 -19.30
N LEU A 100 9.40 -3.30 -18.39
CA LEU A 100 9.74 -2.57 -17.17
C LEU A 100 9.95 -3.54 -16.01
N PHE A 101 10.99 -3.33 -15.25
CA PHE A 101 11.13 -3.96 -13.96
C PHE A 101 10.45 -3.08 -12.90
N ILE A 102 9.42 -3.62 -12.28
CA ILE A 102 8.60 -2.91 -11.30
C ILE A 102 9.02 -3.30 -9.89
N GLN A 103 9.39 -2.29 -9.11
CA GLN A 103 9.57 -2.39 -7.66
C GLN A 103 8.49 -1.54 -6.97
N LEU A 104 7.78 -2.12 -6.03
CA LEU A 104 6.68 -1.47 -5.33
C LEU A 104 7.15 -0.62 -4.14
N ILE A 105 8.39 -0.84 -3.71
CA ILE A 105 9.07 -0.09 -2.65
C ILE A 105 10.45 0.29 -3.18
N ASP A 106 10.82 1.55 -3.03
CA ASP A 106 12.19 1.99 -3.33
C ASP A 106 13.09 1.71 -2.13
N TYR A 107 13.93 0.69 -2.23
CA TYR A 107 14.86 0.31 -1.16
C TYR A 107 16.16 1.11 -1.17
N SER A 108 16.48 1.77 -2.28
CA SER A 108 17.71 2.57 -2.41
C SER A 108 17.53 4.01 -1.97
N GLU A 109 16.39 4.61 -2.31
CA GLU A 109 16.05 5.99 -2.00
C GLU A 109 14.77 6.02 -1.15
N GLN A 110 14.92 5.89 0.15
CA GLN A 110 13.78 5.76 1.06
C GLN A 110 12.83 6.97 1.01
N ASP A 111 13.35 8.15 0.71
CA ASP A 111 12.56 9.38 0.59
C ASP A 111 11.65 9.40 -0.66
N GLN A 112 11.86 8.49 -1.61
CA GLN A 112 11.01 8.34 -2.78
C GLN A 112 9.71 7.58 -2.48
N ASN A 113 9.65 6.91 -1.34
CA ASN A 113 8.43 6.23 -0.90
C ASN A 113 7.46 7.19 -0.23
N THR A 114 6.18 6.92 -0.38
CA THR A 114 5.12 7.59 0.37
C THR A 114 4.75 6.75 1.59
N TYR A 115 4.84 7.34 2.75
CA TYR A 115 4.44 6.72 4.02
C TYR A 115 3.16 7.37 4.51
N ARG A 116 2.24 6.56 5.03
CA ARG A 116 0.98 7.05 5.58
C ARG A 116 0.59 6.22 6.79
N PHE A 117 0.34 6.86 7.91
CA PHE A 117 -0.23 6.23 9.09
C PHE A 117 -1.74 6.45 9.12
N VAL A 118 -2.49 5.37 9.24
CA VAL A 118 -3.96 5.39 9.26
C VAL A 118 -4.43 4.76 10.55
N ASN A 119 -5.22 5.48 11.32
CA ASN A 119 -5.86 4.98 12.52
C ASN A 119 -7.34 4.69 12.27
N GLN A 120 -7.93 3.81 13.04
CA GLN A 120 -9.38 3.50 13.01
C GLN A 120 -9.88 3.12 11.61
N LEU A 121 -9.08 2.38 10.85
CA LEU A 121 -9.46 1.88 9.54
C LEU A 121 -10.25 0.57 9.68
N GLU A 122 -11.46 0.54 9.14
CA GLU A 122 -12.25 -0.68 9.08
C GLU A 122 -11.77 -1.60 7.96
N ILE A 123 -11.48 -2.85 8.29
CA ILE A 123 -11.11 -3.91 7.36
C ILE A 123 -12.06 -5.08 7.57
N LYS A 124 -12.56 -5.65 6.47
CA LYS A 124 -13.41 -6.82 6.48
C LYS A 124 -12.76 -7.97 5.71
N GLY A 125 -12.43 -9.02 6.45
CA GLY A 125 -12.08 -10.33 5.89
C GLY A 125 -13.18 -11.33 6.22
N SER A 126 -12.85 -12.42 6.90
CA SER A 126 -13.85 -13.31 7.50
C SER A 126 -14.67 -12.60 8.58
N GLU A 127 -14.04 -11.69 9.29
CA GLU A 127 -14.64 -10.82 10.30
C GLU A 127 -14.27 -9.37 10.06
N LYS A 128 -15.12 -8.43 10.51
CA LYS A 128 -14.81 -7.01 10.52
C LYS A 128 -13.84 -6.71 11.66
N ARG A 129 -12.77 -5.99 11.37
CA ARG A 129 -11.77 -5.55 12.36
C ARG A 129 -11.46 -4.07 12.16
N ILE A 130 -11.13 -3.41 13.26
CA ILE A 130 -10.69 -2.01 13.28
C ILE A 130 -9.34 -1.98 14.00
N PRO A 131 -8.21 -2.14 13.27
CA PRO A 131 -6.87 -2.00 13.87
C PRO A 131 -6.67 -0.60 14.44
N ASP A 132 -5.88 -0.50 15.50
CA ASP A 132 -5.57 0.79 16.14
C ASP A 132 -4.77 1.71 15.20
N GLY A 133 -3.85 1.13 14.44
CA GLY A 133 -3.10 1.86 13.44
C GLY A 133 -2.44 0.95 12.41
N ILE A 134 -2.33 1.45 11.18
CA ILE A 134 -1.68 0.76 10.06
C ILE A 134 -0.70 1.73 9.42
N MET A 135 0.53 1.28 9.20
CA MET A 135 1.52 2.01 8.41
C MET A 135 1.47 1.49 6.97
N TYR A 136 1.15 2.39 6.04
CA TYR A 136 1.20 2.11 4.61
C TYR A 136 2.49 2.63 4.00
N ILE A 137 3.03 1.90 3.05
CA ILE A 137 4.16 2.29 2.21
C ILE A 137 3.70 2.16 0.76
N ASN A 138 3.60 3.30 0.06
CA ASN A 138 3.20 3.43 -1.36
C ASN A 138 1.79 2.94 -1.69
#